data_2c1aebcf33ac9ef9e1be19d1a1a1a32c
#
_entry.id   2c1aebcf33ac9ef9e1be19d1a1a1a32c
#
_cell.length_a   1.000
_cell.length_b   1.000
_cell.length_c   1.000
_cell.angle_alpha   90.00
_cell.angle_beta   90.00
_cell.angle_gamma   90.00
#
_symmetry.space_group_name_H-M   'P 1'
#
loop_
_entity.id
_entity.type
_entity.pdbx_description
1 polymer ?
#
loop_
_entity_poly.entity_id
_entity_poly.type
_entity_poly.pdbx_seq_one_letter_code
_entity_poly.pdbx_strand_id
1 'polypeptide(L)'
;GFRIYPQRQQQGVIGYIARSAIDAILNGEQTDLSKAVFVYELTPGEGAENGIAASKDGAVILTNQNCYLLRAEEGVDVVWCTPYESAGAKVSGEGDKTTGGGLAWGGGCSPTLTPNLVLFTDNQDIVNLLALDMKTGEVVASAPVLDDLPEGYQVAVENSAIVYDDGNGTVSTIVCNWFGAGNAGLADPNNDSSIQSYANIYDQNWLMKGNVMIAPGIERMDTVKTANGYEMKSIWSRNDLSDTSILKLSTATGYIYGYVQDV
;
A
#
# COMPACT_ATOMS: atom_id res chain seq x y z
N GLY A 1 -1.25 -5.74 25.15
CA GLY A 1 -1.69 -4.37 24.97
C GLY A 1 -0.63 -3.59 24.23
N PHE A 2 -0.93 -3.16 23.01
CA PHE A 2 -0.09 -2.18 22.31
C PHE A 2 -0.24 -0.86 23.07
N ARG A 3 0.82 -0.41 23.71
CA ARG A 3 0.89 0.96 24.18
C ARG A 3 1.27 1.83 22.99
N ILE A 4 0.32 2.64 22.52
CA ILE A 4 0.65 3.79 21.71
C ILE A 4 1.47 4.71 22.59
N TYR A 5 2.76 4.78 22.38
CA TYR A 5 3.62 5.73 23.05
C TYR A 5 3.39 7.10 22.40
N PRO A 6 3.01 8.12 23.16
CA PRO A 6 2.92 9.46 22.61
C PRO A 6 4.32 9.93 22.25
N GLN A 7 4.47 10.32 21.00
CA GLN A 7 5.48 11.26 20.50
C GLN A 7 6.97 10.97 20.83
N ARG A 8 7.47 9.83 20.48
CA ARG A 8 8.83 9.81 19.94
C ARG A 8 8.69 9.83 18.43
N GLN A 9 9.37 10.78 17.77
CA GLN A 9 9.65 10.69 16.36
C GLN A 9 10.32 9.34 16.16
N GLN A 10 9.56 8.31 15.83
CA GLN A 10 10.12 6.99 15.58
C GLN A 10 10.81 7.11 14.24
N GLN A 11 12.10 6.95 14.27
CA GLN A 11 12.92 6.80 13.09
C GLN A 11 12.78 5.35 12.64
N GLY A 12 12.25 5.13 11.45
CA GLY A 12 12.17 3.81 10.85
C GLY A 12 13.56 3.33 10.42
N VAL A 13 13.71 2.02 10.33
CA VAL A 13 14.90 1.39 9.76
C VAL A 13 14.50 0.40 8.68
N ILE A 14 15.29 0.33 7.64
CA ILE A 14 15.14 -0.62 6.54
C ILE A 14 16.45 -1.38 6.42
N GLY A 15 16.40 -2.69 6.21
CA GLY A 15 17.64 -3.44 6.14
C GLY A 15 17.47 -4.84 5.59
N TYR A 16 18.57 -5.56 5.54
CA TYR A 16 18.59 -6.96 5.17
C TYR A 16 19.54 -7.77 6.05
N ILE A 17 19.33 -9.05 6.07
CA ILE A 17 20.23 -10.03 6.68
C ILE A 17 20.85 -10.86 5.57
N ALA A 18 22.17 -11.00 5.60
CA ALA A 18 22.87 -11.81 4.61
C ALA A 18 22.39 -13.27 4.64
N ARG A 19 22.08 -13.83 3.49
CA ARG A 19 21.54 -15.19 3.36
C ARG A 19 22.48 -16.23 3.99
N SER A 20 23.80 -16.07 3.82
CA SER A 20 24.80 -16.95 4.43
C SER A 20 24.72 -17.01 5.95
N ALA A 21 24.37 -15.90 6.60
CA ALA A 21 24.19 -15.87 8.05
C ALA A 21 22.92 -16.61 8.48
N ILE A 22 21.85 -16.49 7.71
CA ILE A 22 20.61 -17.24 7.94
C ILE A 22 20.88 -18.74 7.82
N ASP A 23 21.57 -19.16 6.75
CA ASP A 23 21.88 -20.56 6.50
C ASP A 23 22.78 -21.13 7.60
N ALA A 24 23.78 -20.38 8.07
CA ALA A 24 24.65 -20.77 9.19
C ALA A 24 23.82 -20.96 10.49
N ILE A 25 22.95 -20.03 10.83
CA ILE A 25 22.07 -20.13 12.00
C ILE A 25 21.18 -21.37 11.91
N LEU A 26 20.59 -21.63 10.76
CA LEU A 26 19.73 -22.81 10.55
C LEU A 26 20.50 -24.12 10.68
N ASN A 27 21.79 -24.12 10.36
CA ASN A 27 22.71 -25.26 10.55
C ASN A 27 23.26 -25.38 11.99
N GLY A 28 22.86 -24.48 12.89
CA GLY A 28 23.33 -24.47 14.28
C GLY A 28 24.74 -23.89 14.47
N GLU A 29 25.23 -23.16 13.48
CA GLU A 29 26.53 -22.50 13.53
C GLU A 29 26.45 -21.15 14.25
N GLN A 30 27.52 -20.77 14.96
CA GLN A 30 27.63 -19.45 15.54
C GLN A 30 27.93 -18.42 14.45
N THR A 31 27.10 -17.35 14.39
CA THR A 31 27.21 -16.28 13.39
C THR A 31 27.32 -14.93 14.07
N ASP A 32 28.26 -14.12 13.64
CA ASP A 32 28.41 -12.73 14.07
C ASP A 32 27.40 -11.86 13.30
N LEU A 33 26.24 -11.61 13.90
CA LEU A 33 25.17 -10.82 13.29
C LEU A 33 25.57 -9.36 13.02
N SER A 34 26.59 -8.84 13.74
CA SER A 34 27.06 -7.47 13.48
C SER A 34 27.71 -7.28 12.10
N LYS A 35 28.10 -8.41 11.46
CA LYS A 35 28.66 -8.45 10.10
C LYS A 35 27.66 -8.94 9.05
N ALA A 36 26.47 -9.30 9.47
CA ALA A 36 25.48 -9.94 8.61
C ALA A 36 24.16 -9.15 8.51
N VAL A 37 23.95 -8.22 9.43
CA VAL A 37 22.77 -7.35 9.47
C VAL A 37 23.18 -5.95 9.02
N PHE A 38 22.54 -5.47 7.99
CA PHE A 38 22.80 -4.16 7.41
C PHE A 38 21.52 -3.34 7.47
N VAL A 39 21.62 -2.10 7.93
CA VAL A 39 20.47 -1.21 8.09
C VAL A 39 20.73 0.15 7.45
N TYR A 40 19.66 0.75 6.97
CA TYR A 40 19.56 2.14 6.56
C TYR A 40 18.55 2.83 7.47
N GLU A 41 18.95 3.90 8.12
CA GLU A 41 18.09 4.68 9.00
C GLU A 41 17.34 5.72 8.16
N LEU A 42 15.99 5.68 8.26
CA LEU A 42 15.12 6.66 7.64
C LEU A 42 15.25 8.02 8.34
N THR A 43 14.70 9.07 7.75
CA THR A 43 14.66 10.37 8.41
C THR A 43 13.75 10.34 9.65
N PRO A 44 14.00 11.21 10.65
CA PRO A 44 13.12 11.30 11.82
C PRO A 44 11.67 11.58 11.41
N GLY A 45 10.72 10.79 11.93
CA GLY A 45 9.31 10.86 11.58
C GLY A 45 8.93 10.10 10.30
N GLU A 46 9.89 9.47 9.65
CA GLU A 46 9.66 8.61 8.52
C GLU A 46 9.60 7.14 8.95
N GLY A 47 8.64 6.41 8.43
CA GLY A 47 8.45 4.99 8.71
C GLY A 47 7.72 4.28 7.58
N ALA A 48 7.95 2.97 7.48
CA ALA A 48 7.25 2.09 6.55
C ALA A 48 6.22 1.27 7.32
N GLU A 49 5.01 1.17 6.80
CA GLU A 49 3.92 0.39 7.39
C GLU A 49 3.65 -0.88 6.57
N ASN A 50 3.80 -0.79 5.26
CA ASN A 50 3.41 -1.84 4.34
C ASN A 50 4.58 -2.70 3.86
N GLY A 51 4.27 -3.66 2.99
CA GLY A 51 5.22 -4.64 2.51
C GLY A 51 6.28 -4.07 1.56
N ILE A 52 7.31 -4.84 1.37
CA ILE A 52 8.42 -4.58 0.46
C ILE A 52 8.17 -5.34 -0.83
N ALA A 53 8.31 -4.67 -1.97
CA ALA A 53 8.35 -5.32 -3.26
C ALA A 53 9.79 -5.51 -3.73
N ALA A 54 10.14 -6.70 -4.16
CA ALA A 54 11.52 -7.01 -4.58
C ALA A 54 11.58 -7.44 -6.03
N SER A 55 12.65 -7.03 -6.70
CA SER A 55 12.99 -7.41 -8.07
C SER A 55 14.48 -7.70 -8.18
N LYS A 56 14.95 -8.01 -9.39
CA LYS A 56 16.38 -8.12 -9.68
C LYS A 56 17.15 -6.79 -9.51
N ASP A 57 16.44 -5.66 -9.55
CA ASP A 57 17.03 -4.32 -9.46
C ASP A 57 17.13 -3.82 -8.01
N GLY A 58 16.50 -4.51 -7.08
CA GLY A 58 16.52 -4.20 -5.65
C GLY A 58 15.16 -4.35 -4.99
N ALA A 59 15.02 -3.75 -3.81
CA ALA A 59 13.80 -3.71 -3.03
C ALA A 59 13.18 -2.31 -3.08
N VAL A 60 11.91 -2.23 -3.45
CA VAL A 60 11.14 -1.00 -3.43
C VAL A 60 10.30 -0.94 -2.16
N ILE A 61 10.36 0.18 -1.47
CA ILE A 61 9.72 0.40 -0.19
C ILE A 61 9.02 1.75 -0.22
N LEU A 62 7.78 1.76 0.26
CA LEU A 62 7.06 3.00 0.55
C LEU A 62 7.18 3.32 2.03
N THR A 63 7.50 4.56 2.32
CA THR A 63 7.35 5.16 3.63
C THR A 63 6.18 6.13 3.61
N ASN A 64 5.89 6.79 4.71
CA ASN A 64 4.89 7.86 4.74
C ASN A 64 5.33 9.15 4.03
N GLN A 65 6.54 9.22 3.49
CA GLN A 65 7.10 10.42 2.86
C GLN A 65 7.75 10.14 1.51
N ASN A 66 8.32 8.95 1.31
CA ASN A 66 9.16 8.65 0.17
C ASN A 66 8.91 7.23 -0.37
N CYS A 67 9.21 7.06 -1.65
CA CYS A 67 9.40 5.77 -2.29
C CYS A 67 10.89 5.56 -2.54
N TYR A 68 11.43 4.43 -2.12
CA TYR A 68 12.84 4.08 -2.24
C TYR A 68 13.04 2.88 -3.13
N LEU A 69 14.09 2.88 -3.95
CA LEU A 69 14.72 1.65 -4.44
C LEU A 69 16.04 1.46 -3.70
N LEU A 70 16.16 0.35 -3.01
CA LEU A 70 17.32 -0.02 -2.21
C LEU A 70 17.99 -1.25 -2.78
N ARG A 71 19.32 -1.30 -2.73
CA ARG A 71 20.13 -2.49 -3.03
C ARG A 71 20.88 -2.98 -1.81
N ALA A 72 21.02 -4.30 -1.76
CA ALA A 72 21.84 -4.99 -0.79
C ALA A 72 23.16 -5.36 -1.47
N GLU A 73 24.21 -4.55 -1.26
CA GLU A 73 25.56 -4.83 -1.74
C GLU A 73 26.51 -5.05 -0.55
N GLU A 74 27.42 -4.13 -0.25
CA GLU A 74 28.24 -4.15 0.95
C GLU A 74 27.58 -3.41 2.13
N GLY A 75 26.32 -3.04 1.98
CA GLY A 75 25.46 -2.26 2.87
C GLY A 75 24.08 -2.13 2.27
N VAL A 76 23.31 -1.20 2.76
CA VAL A 76 22.03 -0.79 2.15
C VAL A 76 22.27 0.47 1.34
N ASP A 77 22.28 0.34 0.02
CA ASP A 77 22.48 1.46 -0.90
C ASP A 77 21.14 2.00 -1.40
N VAL A 78 20.98 3.31 -1.32
CA VAL A 78 19.83 4.02 -1.91
C VAL A 78 20.14 4.28 -3.38
N VAL A 79 19.46 3.56 -4.29
CA VAL A 79 19.59 3.77 -5.73
C VAL A 79 18.89 5.05 -6.14
N TRP A 80 17.65 5.22 -5.64
CA TRP A 80 16.89 6.47 -5.75
C TRP A 80 15.91 6.58 -4.58
N CYS A 81 15.53 7.82 -4.29
CA CYS A 81 14.54 8.19 -3.29
C CYS A 81 13.64 9.28 -3.89
N THR A 82 12.36 9.01 -4.02
CA THR A 82 11.39 9.91 -4.61
C THR A 82 10.39 10.33 -3.55
N PRO A 83 10.34 11.62 -3.19
CA PRO A 83 9.33 12.14 -2.27
C PRO A 83 7.96 12.12 -2.93
N TYR A 84 6.94 11.86 -2.12
CA TYR A 84 5.54 12.02 -2.50
C TYR A 84 4.73 12.55 -1.31
N GLU A 85 3.60 13.17 -1.59
CA GLU A 85 2.71 13.62 -0.54
C GLU A 85 1.66 12.55 -0.25
N SER A 86 1.35 12.33 1.03
CA SER A 86 0.24 11.49 1.46
C SER A 86 -0.51 12.16 2.60
N ALA A 87 -1.78 11.80 2.80
CA ALA A 87 -2.55 12.31 3.93
C ALA A 87 -1.93 11.88 5.27
N GLY A 88 -1.44 10.65 5.36
CA GLY A 88 -0.77 10.14 6.54
C GLY A 88 0.52 10.85 6.91
N ALA A 89 1.24 11.44 5.95
CA ALA A 89 2.42 12.23 6.21
C ALA A 89 2.12 13.56 6.94
N LYS A 90 0.90 14.08 6.78
CA LYS A 90 0.46 15.34 7.40
C LYS A 90 0.05 15.16 8.86
N VAL A 91 -0.08 13.95 9.34
CA VAL A 91 -0.67 13.61 10.64
C VAL A 91 0.38 12.98 11.55
N SER A 92 1.45 13.68 11.79
CA SER A 92 2.34 13.32 12.88
C SER A 92 1.69 13.63 14.22
N GLY A 93 0.92 12.70 14.78
CA GLY A 93 0.53 12.75 16.20
C GLY A 93 -0.96 12.82 16.54
N GLU A 94 -1.82 13.13 15.60
CA GLU A 94 -3.27 13.05 15.82
C GLU A 94 -3.82 12.15 14.73
N GLY A 95 -3.82 10.83 14.97
CA GLY A 95 -4.30 9.86 14.00
C GLY A 95 -5.55 10.40 13.31
N ASP A 96 -5.38 10.89 12.06
CA ASP A 96 -6.47 11.51 11.37
C ASP A 96 -7.50 10.42 11.09
N LYS A 97 -8.60 10.56 11.76
CA LYS A 97 -9.76 9.70 11.61
C LYS A 97 -10.38 9.83 10.21
N THR A 98 -9.90 10.76 9.41
CA THR A 98 -10.44 11.06 8.09
C THR A 98 -9.92 10.10 7.01
N THR A 99 -8.78 9.46 7.19
CA THR A 99 -8.28 8.45 6.23
C THR A 99 -8.94 7.08 6.36
N GLY A 100 -9.90 6.94 7.26
CA GLY A 100 -10.90 5.88 7.29
C GLY A 100 -10.43 4.46 7.54
N GLY A 101 -9.17 4.19 7.53
CA GLY A 101 -8.64 2.84 7.64
C GLY A 101 -7.83 2.59 8.92
N GLY A 102 -7.21 3.59 9.48
CA GLY A 102 -6.28 3.41 10.60
C GLY A 102 -4.97 2.70 10.21
N LEU A 103 -4.90 2.15 9.01
CA LEU A 103 -3.73 1.51 8.41
C LEU A 103 -3.23 2.26 7.16
N ALA A 104 -3.95 3.28 6.71
CA ALA A 104 -3.61 4.08 5.52
C ALA A 104 -2.54 5.14 5.79
N TRP A 105 -1.49 4.77 6.50
CA TRP A 105 -0.38 5.67 6.76
C TRP A 105 0.56 5.72 5.55
N GLY A 106 0.82 6.92 5.04
CA GLY A 106 1.53 7.05 3.78
C GLY A 106 0.69 6.60 2.59
N GLY A 107 1.29 5.92 1.65
CA GLY A 107 0.60 5.36 0.48
C GLY A 107 -0.39 4.23 0.76
N GLY A 108 -0.44 3.74 2.01
CA GLY A 108 -1.38 2.71 2.47
C GLY A 108 -1.21 1.33 1.85
N CYS A 109 -0.44 1.17 0.79
CA CYS A 109 -0.27 -0.08 0.06
C CYS A 109 1.20 -0.48 -0.09
N SER A 110 1.45 -1.76 -0.31
CA SER A 110 2.76 -2.18 -0.81
C SER A 110 2.88 -1.82 -2.29
N PRO A 111 4.04 -1.35 -2.75
CA PRO A 111 4.23 -1.05 -4.16
C PRO A 111 4.11 -2.32 -5.01
N THR A 112 3.62 -2.19 -6.23
CA THR A 112 3.59 -3.27 -7.22
C THR A 112 4.54 -2.94 -8.36
N LEU A 113 5.34 -3.93 -8.77
CA LEU A 113 6.42 -3.73 -9.73
C LEU A 113 6.11 -4.38 -11.08
N THR A 114 6.50 -3.68 -12.13
CA THR A 114 6.72 -4.26 -13.46
C THR A 114 8.20 -4.13 -13.84
N PRO A 115 8.65 -4.68 -14.96
CA PRO A 115 10.03 -4.48 -15.42
C PRO A 115 10.45 -3.01 -15.57
N ASN A 116 9.49 -2.11 -15.80
CA ASN A 116 9.77 -0.72 -16.12
C ASN A 116 9.17 0.29 -15.13
N LEU A 117 8.15 -0.09 -14.36
CA LEU A 117 7.40 0.82 -13.51
C LEU A 117 7.26 0.30 -12.08
N VAL A 118 7.20 1.25 -11.16
CA VAL A 118 6.74 1.08 -9.78
C VAL A 118 5.38 1.77 -9.66
N LEU A 119 4.37 1.05 -9.19
CA LEU A 119 3.00 1.56 -9.07
C LEU A 119 2.54 1.50 -7.62
N PHE A 120 1.96 2.59 -7.14
CA PHE A 120 1.36 2.71 -5.81
C PHE A 120 0.40 3.89 -5.75
N THR A 121 -0.40 3.97 -4.69
CA THR A 121 -1.30 5.10 -4.43
C THR A 121 -0.71 6.04 -3.38
N ASP A 122 -1.10 7.32 -3.40
CA ASP A 122 -0.61 8.34 -2.46
C ASP A 122 -1.50 8.54 -1.23
N ASN A 123 -2.74 8.08 -1.28
CA ASN A 123 -3.74 8.28 -0.22
C ASN A 123 -3.91 9.73 0.23
N GLN A 124 -3.86 10.68 -0.68
CA GLN A 124 -4.25 12.06 -0.42
C GLN A 124 -5.79 12.21 -0.33
N ASP A 125 -6.29 13.40 -0.09
CA ASP A 125 -7.75 13.69 -0.08
C ASP A 125 -8.40 13.30 -1.41
N ILE A 126 -7.70 13.52 -2.53
CA ILE A 126 -7.96 12.89 -3.82
C ILE A 126 -6.85 11.89 -4.04
N VAL A 127 -7.19 10.62 -3.97
CA VAL A 127 -6.20 9.54 -4.10
C VAL A 127 -5.73 9.45 -5.54
N ASN A 128 -4.43 9.46 -5.74
CA ASN A 128 -3.83 9.26 -7.06
C ASN A 128 -3.10 7.92 -7.12
N LEU A 129 -3.17 7.28 -8.26
CA LEU A 129 -2.24 6.24 -8.67
C LEU A 129 -1.01 6.90 -9.26
N LEU A 130 0.17 6.55 -8.76
CA LEU A 130 1.45 7.02 -9.27
C LEU A 130 2.16 5.87 -9.99
N ALA A 131 2.80 6.21 -11.11
CA ALA A 131 3.74 5.33 -11.81
C ALA A 131 5.11 6.01 -11.83
N LEU A 132 6.12 5.35 -11.24
CA LEU A 132 7.50 5.79 -11.27
C LEU A 132 8.30 4.92 -12.23
N ASP A 133 9.26 5.52 -12.92
CA ASP A 133 10.25 4.76 -13.70
C ASP A 133 11.11 3.92 -12.75
N MET A 134 11.20 2.62 -13.01
CA MET A 134 11.89 1.67 -12.14
C MET A 134 13.39 1.96 -11.98
N LYS A 135 14.02 2.60 -12.97
CA LYS A 135 15.47 2.87 -12.97
C LYS A 135 15.81 4.21 -12.32
N THR A 136 15.00 5.22 -12.58
CA THR A 136 15.30 6.61 -12.18
C THR A 136 14.53 7.05 -10.95
N GLY A 137 13.40 6.40 -10.65
CA GLY A 137 12.47 6.84 -9.60
C GLY A 137 11.61 8.04 -9.99
N GLU A 138 11.77 8.58 -11.21
CA GLU A 138 10.96 9.72 -11.66
C GLU A 138 9.49 9.34 -11.79
N VAL A 139 8.59 10.21 -11.31
CA VAL A 139 7.16 10.06 -11.56
C VAL A 139 6.89 10.30 -13.04
N VAL A 140 6.51 9.25 -13.77
CA VAL A 140 6.28 9.30 -15.22
C VAL A 140 4.82 9.42 -15.59
N ALA A 141 3.91 9.05 -14.69
CA ALA A 141 2.48 9.29 -14.83
C ALA A 141 1.80 9.32 -13.46
N SER A 142 0.72 10.08 -13.36
CA SER A 142 -0.16 10.09 -12.19
C SER A 142 -1.56 10.48 -12.62
N ALA A 143 -2.57 9.86 -12.02
CA ALA A 143 -3.97 10.21 -12.24
C ALA A 143 -4.80 9.91 -10.99
N PRO A 144 -5.88 10.67 -10.73
CA PRO A 144 -6.86 10.33 -9.72
C PRO A 144 -7.44 8.94 -9.96
N VAL A 145 -7.75 8.24 -8.87
CA VAL A 145 -8.45 6.96 -8.89
C VAL A 145 -9.65 7.01 -7.95
N LEU A 146 -10.71 6.30 -8.32
CA LEU A 146 -11.94 6.21 -7.53
C LEU A 146 -12.55 7.60 -7.25
N ASP A 147 -12.39 8.54 -8.16
CA ASP A 147 -12.82 9.92 -8.02
C ASP A 147 -14.29 10.13 -8.47
N ASP A 148 -14.91 9.11 -9.04
CA ASP A 148 -16.29 9.08 -9.51
C ASP A 148 -17.28 8.41 -8.55
N LEU A 149 -16.89 8.22 -7.28
CA LEU A 149 -17.76 7.61 -6.27
C LEU A 149 -19.00 8.47 -5.99
N PRO A 150 -20.13 7.85 -5.60
CA PRO A 150 -21.30 8.58 -5.15
C PRO A 150 -20.99 9.52 -3.98
N GLU A 151 -21.76 10.61 -3.89
CA GLU A 151 -21.63 11.60 -2.81
C GLU A 151 -21.70 10.93 -1.43
N GLY A 152 -20.79 11.32 -0.53
CA GLY A 152 -20.72 10.83 0.84
C GLY A 152 -19.74 9.67 1.07
N TYR A 153 -19.20 9.06 0.01
CA TYR A 153 -18.14 8.09 0.15
C TYR A 153 -16.76 8.76 0.10
N GLN A 154 -15.82 8.16 0.83
CA GLN A 154 -14.43 8.56 0.83
C GLN A 154 -13.58 7.43 0.26
N VAL A 155 -12.34 7.75 -0.09
CA VAL A 155 -11.38 6.81 -0.67
C VAL A 155 -10.21 6.63 0.27
N ALA A 156 -9.82 5.38 0.48
CA ALA A 156 -8.53 4.98 1.02
C ALA A 156 -8.11 3.67 0.35
N VAL A 157 -6.89 3.58 -0.11
CA VAL A 157 -6.35 2.37 -0.72
C VAL A 157 -5.30 1.80 0.22
N GLU A 158 -5.55 0.61 0.75
CA GLU A 158 -4.63 -0.09 1.65
C GLU A 158 -4.13 -1.42 1.06
N ASN A 159 -4.85 -1.94 0.10
CA ASN A 159 -4.45 -3.15 -0.62
C ASN A 159 -3.49 -2.83 -1.76
N SER A 160 -2.48 -3.68 -1.94
CA SER A 160 -1.61 -3.62 -3.12
C SER A 160 -2.43 -3.81 -4.38
N ALA A 161 -2.23 -2.92 -5.36
CA ALA A 161 -2.91 -3.00 -6.63
C ALA A 161 -2.55 -4.28 -7.39
N ILE A 162 -3.52 -4.83 -8.13
CA ILE A 162 -3.21 -5.81 -9.17
C ILE A 162 -2.57 -5.06 -10.33
N VAL A 163 -1.49 -5.62 -10.86
CA VAL A 163 -0.83 -5.08 -12.05
C VAL A 163 -0.64 -6.18 -13.09
N TYR A 164 -0.95 -5.86 -14.33
CA TYR A 164 -0.69 -6.68 -15.50
C TYR A 164 0.01 -5.87 -16.58
N ASP A 165 1.25 -6.23 -16.87
CA ASP A 165 2.02 -5.67 -17.99
C ASP A 165 1.80 -6.55 -19.21
N ASP A 166 1.29 -5.99 -20.30
CA ASP A 166 1.01 -6.71 -21.55
C ASP A 166 2.28 -6.96 -22.39
N GLY A 167 3.42 -6.40 -21.95
CA GLY A 167 4.69 -6.47 -22.67
C GLY A 167 4.75 -5.60 -23.93
N ASN A 168 3.68 -4.88 -24.29
CA ASN A 168 3.57 -4.06 -25.49
C ASN A 168 3.42 -2.56 -25.16
N GLY A 169 3.65 -2.20 -23.90
CA GLY A 169 3.65 -0.82 -23.45
C GLY A 169 2.39 -0.38 -22.71
N THR A 170 1.47 -1.30 -22.42
CA THR A 170 0.33 -1.04 -21.55
C THR A 170 0.46 -1.80 -20.25
N VAL A 171 0.36 -1.08 -19.15
CA VAL A 171 0.30 -1.64 -17.79
C VAL A 171 -1.09 -1.36 -17.23
N SER A 172 -1.88 -2.42 -17.05
CA SER A 172 -3.20 -2.34 -16.41
C SER A 172 -3.04 -2.48 -14.90
N THR A 173 -3.60 -1.54 -14.18
CA THR A 173 -3.58 -1.50 -12.71
C THR A 173 -5.00 -1.49 -12.18
N ILE A 174 -5.32 -2.38 -11.23
CA ILE A 174 -6.64 -2.43 -10.61
C ILE A 174 -6.47 -2.09 -9.13
N VAL A 175 -7.18 -1.06 -8.71
CA VAL A 175 -7.26 -0.61 -7.32
C VAL A 175 -8.64 -0.86 -6.76
N CYS A 176 -8.74 -1.05 -5.45
CA CYS A 176 -10.02 -1.12 -4.75
C CYS A 176 -10.04 -0.18 -3.56
N ASN A 177 -11.21 0.40 -3.29
CA ASN A 177 -11.44 1.23 -2.13
C ASN A 177 -11.51 0.36 -0.87
N TRP A 178 -10.79 0.74 0.14
CA TRP A 178 -10.77 0.06 1.42
C TRP A 178 -11.30 0.94 2.58
N PHE A 179 -11.80 2.14 2.23
CA PHE A 179 -12.32 3.08 3.23
C PHE A 179 -13.43 2.45 4.07
N GLY A 180 -13.29 2.55 5.38
CA GLY A 180 -14.25 1.98 6.34
C GLY A 180 -13.95 0.53 6.75
N ALA A 181 -13.21 -0.24 5.97
CA ALA A 181 -12.93 -1.64 6.30
C ALA A 181 -12.12 -1.79 7.59
N GLY A 182 -11.09 -0.98 7.80
CA GLY A 182 -10.29 -0.98 9.03
C GLY A 182 -11.05 -0.47 10.26
N ASN A 183 -12.08 0.32 10.04
CA ASN A 183 -12.92 0.88 11.09
C ASN A 183 -14.18 0.06 11.37
N ALA A 184 -14.38 -1.01 10.62
CA ALA A 184 -15.58 -1.85 10.76
C ALA A 184 -15.84 -2.28 12.19
N GLY A 185 -14.81 -2.46 12.97
CA GLY A 185 -14.92 -2.76 14.35
C GLY A 185 -14.95 -1.53 15.29
N LEU A 186 -14.58 -0.29 14.84
CA LEU A 186 -14.55 0.93 15.64
C LEU A 186 -15.92 1.61 15.72
N ALA A 187 -16.83 1.25 14.85
CA ALA A 187 -18.12 1.91 14.72
C ALA A 187 -19.20 1.37 15.67
N ASP A 188 -18.93 0.37 16.50
CA ASP A 188 -19.91 -0.06 17.52
C ASP A 188 -19.88 0.91 18.72
N PRO A 189 -20.88 1.78 18.87
CA PRO A 189 -20.95 2.72 19.97
C PRO A 189 -21.10 2.05 21.35
N ASN A 190 -21.38 0.75 21.37
CA ASN A 190 -21.49 -0.03 22.62
C ASN A 190 -20.20 -0.82 22.91
N ASN A 191 -19.24 -0.77 22.03
CA ASN A 191 -17.96 -1.45 22.23
C ASN A 191 -17.02 -0.51 22.98
N ASP A 192 -17.02 -0.62 24.28
CA ASP A 192 -16.16 0.14 25.19
C ASP A 192 -14.70 -0.39 25.22
N SER A 193 -14.38 -1.34 24.38
CA SER A 193 -13.01 -1.85 24.28
C SER A 193 -12.24 -1.13 23.19
N SER A 194 -11.15 -0.52 23.58
CA SER A 194 -10.14 0.03 22.66
C SER A 194 -9.44 -1.04 21.80
N ILE A 195 -9.85 -2.28 21.96
CA ILE A 195 -9.35 -3.44 21.21
C ILE A 195 -10.55 -4.07 20.54
N GLN A 196 -10.66 -3.81 19.25
CA GLN A 196 -11.64 -4.49 18.47
C GLN A 196 -11.25 -5.91 18.22
N SER A 197 -12.13 -6.79 18.59
CA SER A 197 -12.00 -8.15 18.16
C SER A 197 -12.38 -8.20 16.67
N TYR A 198 -11.50 -8.68 15.84
CA TYR A 198 -11.81 -9.05 14.46
C TYR A 198 -13.05 -9.97 14.35
N ALA A 199 -13.49 -10.56 15.45
CA ALA A 199 -14.72 -11.34 15.51
C ALA A 199 -15.96 -10.50 15.13
N ASN A 200 -15.97 -9.21 15.39
CA ASN A 200 -17.13 -8.36 15.07
C ASN A 200 -17.24 -8.10 13.56
N ILE A 201 -16.14 -8.12 12.82
CA ILE A 201 -16.13 -7.96 11.36
C ILE A 201 -16.84 -9.14 10.68
N TYR A 202 -16.83 -10.31 11.32
CA TYR A 202 -17.46 -11.52 10.80
C TYR A 202 -18.84 -11.80 11.42
N ASP A 203 -19.33 -10.94 12.33
CA ASP A 203 -20.70 -11.04 12.85
C ASP A 203 -21.68 -10.51 11.80
N GLN A 204 -22.29 -11.44 11.06
CA GLN A 204 -23.33 -11.11 10.07
C GLN A 204 -24.48 -10.27 10.66
N ASN A 205 -24.82 -10.49 11.93
CA ASN A 205 -25.87 -9.71 12.59
C ASN A 205 -25.45 -8.25 12.79
N TRP A 206 -24.16 -8.01 12.97
CA TRP A 206 -23.61 -6.67 13.13
C TRP A 206 -23.54 -5.95 11.77
N LEU A 207 -23.09 -6.64 10.72
CA LEU A 207 -23.10 -6.15 9.34
C LEU A 207 -24.54 -5.85 8.85
N MET A 208 -25.50 -6.73 9.17
CA MET A 208 -26.92 -6.55 8.83
C MET A 208 -27.58 -5.39 9.56
N LYS A 209 -27.00 -4.86 10.62
CA LYS A 209 -27.50 -3.67 11.32
C LYS A 209 -27.10 -2.35 10.66
N GLY A 210 -26.42 -2.36 9.54
CA GLY A 210 -25.99 -1.18 8.82
C GLY A 210 -24.94 -0.33 9.56
N ASN A 211 -24.22 -0.93 10.50
CA ASN A 211 -23.24 -0.21 11.31
C ASN A 211 -21.89 -0.04 10.63
N VAL A 212 -21.66 -0.67 9.49
CA VAL A 212 -20.44 -0.54 8.70
C VAL A 212 -20.79 -0.28 7.26
N MET A 213 -20.38 0.86 6.81
CA MET A 213 -20.36 1.15 5.38
C MET A 213 -18.91 1.06 4.92
N ILE A 214 -18.59 -0.07 4.30
CA ILE A 214 -17.36 -0.19 3.53
C ILE A 214 -17.63 0.52 2.21
N ALA A 215 -16.83 1.54 1.91
CA ALA A 215 -17.04 2.32 0.70
C ALA A 215 -16.86 1.43 -0.55
N PRO A 216 -17.72 1.59 -1.55
CA PRO A 216 -17.56 0.91 -2.82
C PRO A 216 -16.39 1.48 -3.60
N GLY A 217 -16.00 0.79 -4.65
CA GLY A 217 -15.07 1.27 -5.64
C GLY A 217 -14.01 0.22 -6.01
N ILE A 218 -14.07 -0.21 -7.25
CA ILE A 218 -13.01 -1.00 -7.89
C ILE A 218 -12.78 -0.35 -9.26
N GLU A 219 -11.55 0.04 -9.53
CA GLU A 219 -11.24 0.75 -10.77
C GLU A 219 -10.01 0.15 -11.47
N ARG A 220 -10.09 0.09 -12.81
CA ARG A 220 -8.96 -0.22 -13.67
C ARG A 220 -8.44 1.03 -14.33
N MET A 221 -7.15 1.26 -14.11
CA MET A 221 -6.33 2.26 -14.79
C MET A 221 -5.37 1.59 -15.76
N ASP A 222 -5.24 2.14 -16.95
CA ASP A 222 -4.18 1.72 -17.87
C ASP A 222 -3.12 2.83 -17.96
N THR A 223 -1.87 2.47 -17.70
CA THR A 223 -0.68 3.30 -17.94
C THR A 223 -0.08 2.88 -19.27
N VAL A 224 -0.16 3.77 -20.25
CA VAL A 224 0.22 3.48 -21.64
C VAL A 224 1.48 4.24 -22.01
N LYS A 225 2.48 3.53 -22.52
CA LYS A 225 3.70 4.14 -23.06
C LYS A 225 3.39 4.78 -24.41
N THR A 226 3.70 6.05 -24.54
CA THR A 226 3.52 6.85 -25.76
C THR A 226 4.87 7.32 -26.30
N ALA A 227 4.86 7.99 -27.44
CA ALA A 227 6.07 8.60 -28.00
C ALA A 227 6.63 9.73 -27.10
N ASN A 228 5.79 10.31 -26.24
CA ASN A 228 6.15 11.45 -25.39
C ASN A 228 6.29 11.11 -23.90
N GLY A 229 6.29 9.82 -23.54
CA GLY A 229 6.35 9.36 -22.14
C GLY A 229 5.25 8.37 -21.82
N TYR A 230 4.58 8.54 -20.70
CA TYR A 230 3.47 7.69 -20.28
C TYR A 230 2.20 8.51 -20.09
N GLU A 231 1.07 7.91 -20.41
CA GLU A 231 -0.27 8.45 -20.15
C GLU A 231 -1.03 7.46 -19.28
N MET A 232 -1.79 7.96 -18.31
CA MET A 232 -2.61 7.15 -17.42
C MET A 232 -4.08 7.54 -17.59
N LYS A 233 -4.96 6.53 -17.69
CA LYS A 233 -6.40 6.75 -17.88
C LYS A 233 -7.23 5.66 -17.23
N SER A 234 -8.40 6.05 -16.72
CA SER A 234 -9.44 5.13 -16.29
C SER A 234 -10.02 4.37 -17.49
N ILE A 235 -10.22 3.08 -17.33
CA ILE A 235 -10.82 2.20 -18.34
C ILE A 235 -12.24 1.81 -17.93
N TRP A 236 -12.42 1.45 -16.65
CA TRP A 236 -13.72 1.16 -16.06
C TRP A 236 -13.66 1.32 -14.55
N SER A 237 -14.78 1.65 -13.94
CA SER A 237 -15.00 1.63 -12.49
C SER A 237 -16.26 0.83 -12.15
N ARG A 238 -16.33 0.32 -10.93
CA ARG A 238 -17.46 -0.37 -10.32
C ARG A 238 -17.72 0.28 -8.97
N ASN A 239 -18.67 1.23 -8.98
CA ASN A 239 -19.03 2.01 -7.81
C ASN A 239 -20.22 1.40 -7.04
N ASP A 240 -20.60 0.21 -7.43
CA ASP A 240 -21.66 -0.62 -6.85
C ASP A 240 -21.13 -1.82 -6.07
N LEU A 241 -19.80 -1.99 -6.03
CA LEU A 241 -19.16 -3.11 -5.34
C LEU A 241 -18.15 -2.61 -4.31
N SER A 242 -18.23 -3.17 -3.11
CA SER A 242 -17.18 -3.05 -2.08
C SER A 242 -16.33 -4.32 -2.04
N ASP A 243 -15.04 -4.18 -1.86
CA ASP A 243 -14.11 -5.29 -1.66
C ASP A 243 -13.22 -5.09 -0.45
N THR A 244 -13.22 -6.04 0.46
CA THR A 244 -12.36 -6.05 1.64
C THR A 244 -11.19 -7.02 1.52
N SER A 245 -11.08 -7.68 0.38
CA SER A 245 -10.02 -8.65 0.11
C SER A 245 -8.93 -8.07 -0.79
N ILE A 246 -7.82 -8.77 -0.88
CA ILE A 246 -6.83 -8.49 -1.90
C ILE A 246 -7.25 -9.21 -3.17
N LEU A 247 -7.73 -8.45 -4.15
CA LEU A 247 -8.12 -8.95 -5.46
C LEU A 247 -7.00 -9.79 -6.09
N LYS A 248 -7.37 -10.78 -6.87
CA LYS A 248 -6.45 -11.65 -7.61
C LYS A 248 -6.83 -11.72 -9.07
N LEU A 249 -5.87 -11.55 -9.96
CA LEU A 249 -6.03 -11.71 -11.40
C LEU A 249 -5.47 -13.05 -11.85
N SER A 250 -6.29 -13.82 -12.54
CA SER A 250 -5.81 -14.97 -13.31
C SER A 250 -5.38 -14.53 -14.70
N THR A 251 -4.09 -14.50 -14.96
CA THR A 251 -3.56 -14.15 -16.29
C THR A 251 -3.90 -15.18 -17.37
N ALA A 252 -4.24 -16.40 -16.97
CA ALA A 252 -4.65 -17.44 -17.91
C ALA A 252 -6.08 -17.26 -18.42
N THR A 253 -6.99 -16.71 -17.60
CA THR A 253 -8.41 -16.54 -17.92
C THR A 253 -8.84 -15.09 -18.08
N GLY A 254 -8.06 -14.14 -17.58
CA GLY A 254 -8.41 -12.73 -17.50
C GLY A 254 -9.44 -12.39 -16.41
N TYR A 255 -9.82 -13.35 -15.57
CA TYR A 255 -10.79 -13.13 -14.50
C TYR A 255 -10.13 -12.53 -13.25
N ILE A 256 -10.86 -11.60 -12.63
CA ILE A 256 -10.53 -11.02 -11.34
C ILE A 256 -11.38 -11.71 -10.28
N TYR A 257 -10.74 -12.13 -9.20
CA TYR A 257 -11.36 -12.79 -8.06
C TYR A 257 -11.25 -11.91 -6.83
N GLY A 258 -12.33 -11.76 -6.10
CA GLY A 258 -12.42 -11.00 -4.85
C GLY A 258 -13.62 -11.43 -4.03
N TYR A 259 -13.66 -11.01 -2.77
CA TYR A 259 -14.84 -11.09 -1.93
C TYR A 259 -15.56 -9.77 -1.98
N VAL A 260 -16.51 -9.66 -2.89
CA VAL A 260 -17.25 -8.42 -3.15
C VAL A 260 -18.63 -8.45 -2.51
N GLN A 261 -19.11 -7.28 -2.16
CA GLN A 261 -20.43 -7.04 -1.64
C GLN A 261 -21.10 -5.97 -2.49
N ASP A 262 -22.36 -6.18 -2.86
CA ASP A 262 -23.19 -5.14 -3.46
C ASP A 262 -23.52 -4.06 -2.43
N VAL A 263 -23.44 -2.78 -2.82
CA VAL A 263 -23.66 -1.61 -1.96
C VAL A 263 -24.89 -0.81 -2.43
#